data_63d54acd11a89dcbb6e330f62420428d
#
_entry.id   63d54acd11a89dcbb6e330f62420428d
#
_cell.length_a   1.000
_cell.length_b   1.000
_cell.length_c   1.000
_cell.angle_alpha   90.00
_cell.angle_beta   90.00
_cell.angle_gamma   90.00
#
_symmetry.space_group_name_H-M   'P 1'
#
loop_
_entity.id
_entity.type
_entity.pdbx_description
1 polymer ?
#
loop_
_entity_poly.entity_id
_entity_poly.type
_entity_poly.pdbx_seq_one_letter_code
_entity_poly.pdbx_strand_id
1 'polypeptide(L)'
;MNIERETALIQSALSGDSKSLTELLSEVKDSVFNLSLRMLGNIFDAEDATQEILLKIVMNLGSFKQQSRFSTWVYRIAVNHLITDQRKRSFQEQLTFELMQKDLDQSLPTKESAFSDLEEDELAEELKLSCTNIMLQCLKPEDRCIFILGTMFKMNSQLASGLLQITPETYRKKLSRARKRMGKFLENYCGHAGGKCDCKRRVPF
;
A
#
# COMPACT_ATOMS: atom_id res chain seq x y z
N MET A 1 -5.01 15.94 -12.83
CA MET A 1 -6.09 16.98 -13.00
C MET A 1 -5.53 18.37 -12.77
N ASN A 2 -5.93 19.38 -13.57
CA ASN A 2 -5.58 20.80 -13.36
C ASN A 2 -6.35 21.33 -12.13
N ILE A 3 -5.77 22.29 -11.40
CA ILE A 3 -6.35 22.87 -10.15
C ILE A 3 -7.71 23.51 -10.41
N GLU A 4 -7.87 24.25 -11.51
CA GLU A 4 -9.12 24.90 -11.87
C GLU A 4 -10.26 23.89 -12.09
N ARG A 5 -9.98 22.81 -12.85
CA ARG A 5 -10.94 21.72 -13.08
C ARG A 5 -11.29 20.99 -11.77
N GLU A 6 -10.28 20.74 -10.92
CA GLU A 6 -10.47 20.13 -9.61
C GLU A 6 -11.43 20.97 -8.75
N THR A 7 -11.22 22.28 -8.70
CA THR A 7 -12.07 23.21 -7.95
C THR A 7 -13.49 23.26 -8.49
N ALA A 8 -13.66 23.33 -9.82
CA ALA A 8 -14.97 23.35 -10.47
C ALA A 8 -15.76 22.06 -10.18
N LEU A 9 -15.12 20.89 -10.31
CA LEU A 9 -15.75 19.59 -10.00
C LEU A 9 -16.18 19.49 -8.53
N ILE A 10 -15.35 19.98 -7.60
CA ILE A 10 -15.68 19.97 -6.17
C ILE A 10 -16.91 20.86 -5.89
N GLN A 11 -16.95 22.07 -6.46
CA GLN A 11 -18.09 22.98 -6.26
C GLN A 11 -19.37 22.40 -6.85
N SER A 12 -19.31 21.80 -8.04
CA SER A 12 -20.44 21.17 -8.70
C SER A 12 -20.94 19.96 -7.89
N ALA A 13 -20.04 19.11 -7.39
CA ALA A 13 -20.39 17.99 -6.54
C ALA A 13 -21.07 18.44 -5.22
N LEU A 14 -20.57 19.52 -4.60
CA LEU A 14 -21.16 20.11 -3.40
C LEU A 14 -22.55 20.71 -3.64
N SER A 15 -22.85 21.17 -4.86
CA SER A 15 -24.19 21.64 -5.23
C SER A 15 -25.14 20.50 -5.63
N GLY A 16 -24.72 19.24 -5.53
CA GLY A 16 -25.56 18.06 -5.72
C GLY A 16 -25.42 17.40 -7.10
N ASP A 17 -24.45 17.82 -7.94
CA ASP A 17 -24.20 17.15 -9.21
C ASP A 17 -23.51 15.81 -9.02
N SER A 18 -24.26 14.72 -9.20
CA SER A 18 -23.79 13.35 -9.04
C SER A 18 -22.71 12.94 -10.06
N LYS A 19 -22.71 13.55 -11.27
CA LYS A 19 -21.71 13.26 -12.30
C LYS A 19 -20.35 13.79 -11.88
N SER A 20 -20.30 15.04 -11.42
CA SER A 20 -19.06 15.65 -10.89
C SER A 20 -18.51 14.89 -9.67
N LEU A 21 -19.41 14.43 -8.78
CA LEU A 21 -18.98 13.59 -7.66
C LEU A 21 -18.37 12.26 -8.14
N THR A 22 -19.02 11.58 -9.07
CA THR A 22 -18.53 10.32 -9.65
C THR A 22 -17.17 10.52 -10.32
N GLU A 23 -16.97 11.60 -11.06
CA GLU A 23 -15.71 11.94 -11.69
C GLU A 23 -14.60 12.17 -10.65
N LEU A 24 -14.86 12.95 -9.60
CA LEU A 24 -13.92 13.16 -8.50
C LEU A 24 -13.51 11.85 -7.81
N LEU A 25 -14.45 10.96 -7.56
CA LEU A 25 -14.18 9.69 -6.90
C LEU A 25 -13.39 8.74 -7.81
N SER A 26 -13.69 8.73 -9.11
CA SER A 26 -12.96 7.90 -10.07
C SER A 26 -11.49 8.28 -10.18
N GLU A 27 -11.16 9.58 -10.11
CA GLU A 27 -9.78 10.10 -10.14
C GLU A 27 -8.91 9.62 -8.95
N VAL A 28 -9.54 9.27 -7.83
CA VAL A 28 -8.80 8.89 -6.61
C VAL A 28 -8.95 7.41 -6.24
N LYS A 29 -9.95 6.71 -6.79
CA LYS A 29 -10.29 5.33 -6.45
C LYS A 29 -9.10 4.39 -6.55
N ASP A 30 -8.40 4.40 -7.69
CA ASP A 30 -7.28 3.48 -7.92
C ASP A 30 -6.10 3.75 -6.97
N SER A 31 -5.84 5.02 -6.67
CA SER A 31 -4.77 5.37 -5.72
C SER A 31 -5.12 4.99 -4.28
N VAL A 32 -6.39 5.11 -3.88
CA VAL A 32 -6.89 4.65 -2.58
C VAL A 32 -6.85 3.14 -2.51
N PHE A 33 -7.32 2.43 -3.54
CA PHE A 33 -7.27 0.97 -3.60
C PHE A 33 -5.83 0.44 -3.52
N ASN A 34 -4.91 1.02 -4.30
CA ASN A 34 -3.50 0.63 -4.28
C ASN A 34 -2.84 0.85 -2.91
N LEU A 35 -3.21 1.92 -2.20
CA LEU A 35 -2.75 2.13 -0.82
C LEU A 35 -3.36 1.08 0.11
N SER A 36 -4.67 0.83 0.02
CA SER A 36 -5.39 -0.15 0.83
C SER A 36 -4.81 -1.55 0.65
N LEU A 37 -4.60 -1.99 -0.59
CA LEU A 37 -4.05 -3.30 -0.91
C LEU A 37 -2.66 -3.52 -0.28
N ARG A 38 -1.77 -2.52 -0.38
CA ARG A 38 -0.43 -2.61 0.22
C ARG A 38 -0.45 -2.53 1.75
N MET A 39 -1.39 -1.80 2.30
CA MET A 39 -1.57 -1.71 3.76
C MET A 39 -2.16 -2.98 4.34
N LEU A 40 -3.13 -3.60 3.68
CA LEU A 40 -3.91 -4.72 4.22
C LEU A 40 -3.39 -6.09 3.74
N GLY A 41 -2.77 -6.16 2.56
CA GLY A 41 -2.20 -7.40 2.00
C GLY A 41 -3.24 -8.39 1.44
N ASN A 42 -4.53 -8.08 1.50
CA ASN A 42 -5.64 -8.89 1.02
C ASN A 42 -6.55 -8.05 0.11
N ILE A 43 -6.97 -8.61 -1.03
CA ILE A 43 -7.75 -7.89 -2.04
C ILE A 43 -9.16 -7.55 -1.53
N PHE A 44 -9.83 -8.48 -0.84
CA PHE A 44 -11.19 -8.27 -0.34
C PHE A 44 -11.20 -7.18 0.75
N ASP A 45 -10.26 -7.26 1.71
CA ASP A 45 -10.09 -6.22 2.72
C ASP A 45 -9.76 -4.86 2.10
N ALA A 46 -8.99 -4.85 1.01
CA ALA A 46 -8.63 -3.62 0.30
C ALA A 46 -9.83 -3.00 -0.43
N GLU A 47 -10.70 -3.82 -1.03
CA GLU A 47 -11.94 -3.38 -1.67
C GLU A 47 -12.89 -2.77 -0.65
N ASP A 48 -13.12 -3.46 0.48
CA ASP A 48 -13.98 -3.00 1.57
C ASP A 48 -13.44 -1.67 2.16
N ALA A 49 -12.16 -1.62 2.50
CA ALA A 49 -11.55 -0.39 3.00
C ALA A 49 -11.61 0.76 1.98
N THR A 50 -11.45 0.46 0.70
CA THR A 50 -11.58 1.47 -0.36
C THR A 50 -12.99 2.04 -0.40
N GLN A 51 -14.03 1.21 -0.35
CA GLN A 51 -15.43 1.66 -0.31
C GLN A 51 -15.69 2.53 0.93
N GLU A 52 -15.25 2.09 2.11
CA GLU A 52 -15.40 2.88 3.34
C GLU A 52 -14.67 4.22 3.27
N ILE A 53 -13.46 4.26 2.68
CA ILE A 53 -12.71 5.51 2.48
C ILE A 53 -13.45 6.43 1.51
N LEU A 54 -13.95 5.92 0.38
CA LEU A 54 -14.71 6.71 -0.58
C LEU A 54 -15.99 7.27 0.05
N LEU A 55 -16.71 6.50 0.85
CA LEU A 55 -17.85 7.00 1.62
C LEU A 55 -17.45 8.12 2.57
N LYS A 56 -16.33 7.98 3.30
CA LYS A 56 -15.81 9.05 4.17
C LYS A 56 -15.43 10.31 3.38
N ILE A 57 -14.89 10.16 2.17
CA ILE A 57 -14.61 11.30 1.29
C ILE A 57 -15.91 12.03 0.95
N VAL A 58 -16.95 11.33 0.52
CA VAL A 58 -18.26 11.90 0.20
C VAL A 58 -18.84 12.63 1.40
N MET A 59 -18.91 11.97 2.56
CA MET A 59 -19.48 12.53 3.78
C MET A 59 -18.73 13.77 4.28
N ASN A 60 -17.44 13.88 4.01
CA ASN A 60 -16.60 14.99 4.48
C ASN A 60 -16.24 15.99 3.37
N LEU A 61 -16.76 15.85 2.15
CA LEU A 61 -16.40 16.70 1.02
C LEU A 61 -16.63 18.19 1.32
N GLY A 62 -17.74 18.52 2.02
CA GLY A 62 -18.05 19.88 2.46
C GLY A 62 -17.03 20.49 3.45
N SER A 63 -16.20 19.67 4.08
CA SER A 63 -15.13 20.13 4.99
C SER A 63 -13.81 20.43 4.27
N PHE A 64 -13.70 20.12 2.97
CA PHE A 64 -12.49 20.36 2.19
C PHE A 64 -12.29 21.85 1.91
N LYS A 65 -11.32 22.45 2.59
CA LYS A 65 -11.05 23.91 2.56
C LYS A 65 -10.18 24.36 1.38
N GLN A 66 -9.84 23.49 0.44
CA GLN A 66 -8.96 23.76 -0.71
C GLN A 66 -7.56 24.33 -0.34
N GLN A 67 -7.09 24.07 0.88
CA GLN A 67 -5.76 24.46 1.36
C GLN A 67 -4.65 23.49 0.89
N SER A 68 -5.02 22.43 0.19
CA SER A 68 -4.14 21.44 -0.43
C SER A 68 -4.80 20.90 -1.69
N ARG A 69 -4.06 20.11 -2.48
CA ARG A 69 -4.67 19.33 -3.56
C ARG A 69 -5.71 18.37 -3.00
N PHE A 70 -6.77 18.11 -3.74
CA PHE A 70 -7.80 17.16 -3.36
C PHE A 70 -7.21 15.77 -3.06
N SER A 71 -6.31 15.29 -3.92
CA SER A 71 -5.61 14.02 -3.70
C SER A 71 -4.85 13.96 -2.36
N THR A 72 -4.24 15.06 -1.92
CA THR A 72 -3.56 15.14 -0.61
C THR A 72 -4.55 15.00 0.55
N TRP A 73 -5.69 15.65 0.45
CA TRP A 73 -6.74 15.55 1.44
C TRP A 73 -7.34 14.14 1.49
N VAL A 74 -7.58 13.52 0.32
CA VAL A 74 -8.00 12.11 0.21
C VAL A 74 -6.99 11.18 0.87
N TYR A 75 -5.69 11.32 0.57
CA TYR A 75 -4.66 10.50 1.21
C TYR A 75 -4.64 10.64 2.72
N ARG A 76 -4.94 11.81 3.27
CA ARG A 76 -5.03 11.99 4.74
C ARG A 76 -6.17 11.16 5.32
N ILE A 77 -7.33 11.16 4.67
CA ILE A 77 -8.49 10.33 5.10
C ILE A 77 -8.11 8.85 5.01
N ALA A 78 -7.53 8.42 3.88
CA ALA A 78 -7.16 7.03 3.63
C ALA A 78 -6.11 6.52 4.64
N VAL A 79 -5.04 7.27 4.86
CA VAL A 79 -3.96 6.92 5.81
C VAL A 79 -4.52 6.78 7.23
N ASN A 80 -5.32 7.75 7.68
CA ASN A 80 -5.91 7.72 9.01
C ASN A 80 -6.85 6.52 9.19
N HIS A 81 -7.67 6.23 8.17
CA HIS A 81 -8.56 5.07 8.18
C HIS A 81 -7.77 3.76 8.29
N LEU A 82 -6.83 3.53 7.39
CA LEU A 82 -6.07 2.29 7.30
C LEU A 82 -5.19 2.02 8.52
N ILE A 83 -4.53 3.04 9.08
CA ILE A 83 -3.74 2.87 10.31
C ILE A 83 -4.66 2.53 11.50
N THR A 84 -5.83 3.18 11.60
CA THR A 84 -6.77 2.95 12.69
C THR A 84 -7.39 1.55 12.60
N ASP A 85 -7.76 1.12 11.41
CA ASP A 85 -8.30 -0.22 11.17
C ASP A 85 -7.27 -1.32 11.48
N GLN A 86 -6.04 -1.17 11.01
CA GLN A 86 -4.96 -2.10 11.30
C GLN A 86 -4.62 -2.19 12.79
N ARG A 87 -4.73 -1.11 13.54
CA ARG A 87 -4.56 -1.14 15.01
C ARG A 87 -5.64 -1.98 15.70
N LYS A 88 -6.88 -1.96 15.18
CA LYS A 88 -7.97 -2.80 15.71
C LYS A 88 -7.77 -4.28 15.38
N ARG A 89 -7.25 -4.58 14.20
CA ARG A 89 -6.96 -5.97 13.74
C ARG A 89 -5.71 -6.57 14.38
N SER A 90 -4.85 -5.79 15.06
CA SER A 90 -3.55 -6.23 15.59
C SER A 90 -3.63 -7.26 16.73
N PHE A 91 -4.81 -7.75 17.10
CA PHE A 91 -5.00 -8.92 17.94
C PHE A 91 -4.82 -10.28 17.20
N GLN A 92 -4.72 -10.27 15.86
CA GLN A 92 -4.35 -11.45 15.09
C GLN A 92 -2.83 -11.60 15.07
N GLU A 93 -2.31 -12.83 14.97
CA GLU A 93 -0.87 -13.11 14.92
C GLU A 93 -0.17 -12.20 13.90
N GLN A 94 0.69 -11.33 14.40
CA GLN A 94 1.40 -10.38 13.57
C GLN A 94 2.47 -11.12 12.78
N LEU A 95 2.38 -11.12 11.45
CA LEU A 95 3.42 -11.66 10.59
C LEU A 95 4.74 -10.93 10.86
N THR A 96 5.82 -11.67 11.03
CA THR A 96 7.16 -11.12 11.26
C THR A 96 8.14 -11.59 10.20
N PHE A 97 9.25 -10.85 10.03
CA PHE A 97 10.32 -11.31 9.13
C PHE A 97 10.91 -12.64 9.57
N GLU A 98 10.96 -12.92 10.87
CA GLU A 98 11.46 -14.16 11.45
C GLU A 98 10.56 -15.35 11.09
N LEU A 99 9.23 -15.19 11.15
CA LEU A 99 8.28 -16.21 10.69
C LEU A 99 8.41 -16.45 9.21
N MET A 100 8.43 -15.37 8.40
CA MET A 100 8.62 -15.49 6.95
C MET A 100 9.94 -16.17 6.58
N GLN A 101 11.03 -15.88 7.31
CA GLN A 101 12.32 -16.56 7.13
C GLN A 101 12.20 -18.05 7.38
N LYS A 102 11.58 -18.44 8.50
CA LYS A 102 11.38 -19.83 8.87
C LYS A 102 10.58 -20.59 7.81
N ASP A 103 9.52 -19.98 7.29
CA ASP A 103 8.71 -20.59 6.23
C ASP A 103 9.52 -20.75 4.93
N LEU A 104 10.32 -19.75 4.56
CA LEU A 104 11.18 -19.82 3.40
C LEU A 104 12.30 -20.87 3.53
N ASP A 105 12.85 -21.05 4.72
CA ASP A 105 13.89 -22.04 4.98
C ASP A 105 13.31 -23.47 5.04
N GLN A 106 12.06 -23.64 5.45
CA GLN A 106 11.37 -24.93 5.54
C GLN A 106 10.69 -25.37 4.24
N SER A 107 10.30 -24.42 3.38
CA SER A 107 9.68 -24.74 2.10
C SER A 107 10.74 -25.24 1.10
N LEU A 108 10.63 -26.52 0.75
CA LEU A 108 11.51 -27.13 -0.27
C LEU A 108 11.23 -26.52 -1.64
N PRO A 109 12.27 -26.21 -2.44
CA PRO A 109 12.07 -25.87 -3.84
C PRO A 109 11.45 -27.07 -4.56
N THR A 110 10.38 -26.83 -5.28
CA THR A 110 9.74 -27.83 -6.14
C THR A 110 10.68 -28.24 -7.26
N LYS A 111 10.80 -29.54 -7.55
CA LYS A 111 11.87 -30.08 -8.38
C LYS A 111 11.64 -29.94 -9.86
N GLU A 112 10.43 -29.91 -10.34
CA GLU A 112 10.10 -29.78 -11.78
C GLU A 112 8.74 -29.08 -11.88
N SER A 113 8.67 -28.06 -12.73
CA SER A 113 7.42 -27.40 -13.07
C SER A 113 6.73 -28.18 -14.20
N ALA A 114 5.41 -28.33 -14.11
CA ALA A 114 4.59 -28.89 -15.17
C ALA A 114 4.15 -27.83 -16.19
N PHE A 115 4.57 -26.58 -15.97
CA PHE A 115 4.18 -25.42 -16.79
C PHE A 115 5.20 -25.14 -17.90
N SER A 116 4.77 -24.49 -18.96
CA SER A 116 5.66 -23.95 -19.98
C SER A 116 6.47 -22.76 -19.44
N ASP A 117 7.62 -22.45 -20.05
CA ASP A 117 8.48 -21.34 -19.62
C ASP A 117 7.73 -19.99 -19.53
N LEU A 118 6.76 -19.74 -20.41
CA LEU A 118 5.94 -18.52 -20.41
C LEU A 118 4.98 -18.46 -19.21
N GLU A 119 4.33 -19.59 -18.90
CA GLU A 119 3.44 -19.69 -17.73
C GLU A 119 4.24 -19.58 -16.42
N GLU A 120 5.45 -20.15 -16.36
CA GLU A 120 6.35 -19.99 -15.21
C GLU A 120 6.77 -18.54 -14.99
N ASP A 121 7.05 -17.78 -16.04
CA ASP A 121 7.41 -16.38 -15.95
C ASP A 121 6.25 -15.54 -15.42
N GLU A 122 5.03 -15.77 -15.89
CA GLU A 122 3.83 -15.06 -15.43
C GLU A 122 3.52 -15.36 -13.96
N LEU A 123 3.52 -16.64 -13.58
CA LEU A 123 3.32 -17.07 -12.19
C LEU A 123 4.43 -16.58 -11.25
N ALA A 124 5.68 -16.50 -11.73
CA ALA A 124 6.78 -15.95 -10.96
C ALA A 124 6.61 -14.44 -10.71
N GLU A 125 6.06 -13.68 -11.67
CA GLU A 125 5.74 -12.26 -11.46
C GLU A 125 4.60 -12.08 -10.44
N GLU A 126 3.54 -12.89 -10.50
CA GLU A 126 2.48 -12.89 -9.50
C GLU A 126 3.03 -13.22 -8.09
N LEU A 127 3.90 -14.22 -8.01
CA LEU A 127 4.56 -14.60 -6.76
C LEU A 127 5.41 -13.46 -6.20
N LYS A 128 6.12 -12.70 -7.03
CA LYS A 128 6.89 -11.51 -6.61
C LYS A 128 5.99 -10.43 -6.01
N LEU A 129 4.83 -10.18 -6.62
CA LEU A 129 3.85 -9.22 -6.09
C LEU A 129 3.30 -9.69 -4.76
N SER A 130 2.91 -10.96 -4.65
CA SER A 130 2.42 -11.57 -3.42
C SER A 130 3.48 -11.56 -2.32
N CYS A 131 4.71 -11.93 -2.63
CA CYS A 131 5.85 -11.88 -1.70
C CYS A 131 6.10 -10.45 -1.20
N THR A 132 6.03 -9.44 -2.08
CA THR A 132 6.17 -8.03 -1.69
C THR A 132 5.07 -7.61 -0.72
N ASN A 133 3.83 -8.01 -0.96
CA ASN A 133 2.71 -7.72 -0.08
C ASN A 133 2.89 -8.39 1.30
N ILE A 134 3.32 -9.65 1.34
CA ILE A 134 3.62 -10.38 2.59
C ILE A 134 4.75 -9.69 3.37
N MET A 135 5.84 -9.30 2.70
CA MET A 135 6.94 -8.56 3.33
C MET A 135 6.48 -7.22 3.95
N LEU A 136 5.55 -6.53 3.30
CA LEU A 136 4.96 -5.31 3.86
C LEU A 136 4.21 -5.61 5.17
N GLN A 137 3.53 -6.77 5.26
CA GLN A 137 2.82 -7.16 6.48
C GLN A 137 3.76 -7.43 7.67
N CYS A 138 5.05 -7.75 7.42
CA CYS A 138 6.08 -7.87 8.47
C CYS A 138 6.49 -6.53 9.11
N LEU A 139 6.07 -5.40 8.54
CA LEU A 139 6.25 -4.08 9.13
C LEU A 139 5.06 -3.72 10.02
N LYS A 140 5.31 -3.03 11.14
CA LYS A 140 4.23 -2.44 11.93
C LYS A 140 3.38 -1.49 11.06
N PRO A 141 2.06 -1.35 11.29
CA PRO A 141 1.18 -0.58 10.41
C PRO A 141 1.67 0.83 10.08
N GLU A 142 2.20 1.57 11.06
CA GLU A 142 2.75 2.91 10.83
C GLU A 142 4.02 2.89 9.96
N ASP A 143 4.97 1.97 10.25
CA ASP A 143 6.22 1.85 9.49
C ASP A 143 5.95 1.35 8.07
N ARG A 144 4.94 0.48 7.90
CA ARG A 144 4.43 0.01 6.60
C ARG A 144 3.90 1.18 5.78
N CYS A 145 3.02 2.00 6.37
CA CYS A 145 2.49 3.20 5.72
C CYS A 145 3.61 4.14 5.29
N ILE A 146 4.58 4.42 6.17
CA ILE A 146 5.75 5.25 5.89
C ILE A 146 6.55 4.68 4.71
N PHE A 147 6.77 3.36 4.69
CA PHE A 147 7.50 2.69 3.62
C PHE A 147 6.76 2.79 2.28
N ILE A 148 5.45 2.54 2.27
CA ILE A 148 4.61 2.63 1.06
C ILE A 148 4.65 4.07 0.51
N LEU A 149 4.37 5.06 1.34
CA LEU A 149 4.35 6.46 0.91
C LEU A 149 5.71 6.93 0.38
N GLY A 150 6.80 6.57 1.08
CA GLY A 150 8.13 7.09 0.75
C GLY A 150 8.91 6.27 -0.28
N THR A 151 8.68 4.96 -0.39
CA THR A 151 9.43 4.08 -1.29
C THR A 151 8.65 3.74 -2.54
N MET A 152 7.38 3.35 -2.39
CA MET A 152 6.54 2.90 -3.50
C MET A 152 5.87 4.09 -4.21
N PHE A 153 5.28 5.02 -3.46
CA PHE A 153 4.61 6.19 -4.03
C PHE A 153 5.55 7.38 -4.22
N LYS A 154 6.80 7.28 -3.78
CA LYS A 154 7.85 8.30 -3.93
C LYS A 154 7.44 9.69 -3.43
N MET A 155 6.55 9.75 -2.43
CA MET A 155 6.15 11.01 -1.82
C MET A 155 7.33 11.67 -1.11
N ASN A 156 7.46 12.99 -1.24
CA ASN A 156 8.47 13.73 -0.51
C ASN A 156 8.17 13.76 1.00
N SER A 157 9.20 13.97 1.82
CA SER A 157 9.10 13.89 3.28
C SER A 157 8.19 14.95 3.91
N GLN A 158 8.02 16.10 3.28
CA GLN A 158 7.14 17.18 3.74
C GLN A 158 5.67 16.74 3.64
N LEU A 159 5.27 16.28 2.44
CA LEU A 159 3.92 15.83 2.19
C LEU A 159 3.57 14.61 3.04
N ALA A 160 4.41 13.57 2.99
CA ALA A 160 4.15 12.31 3.70
C ALA A 160 4.11 12.48 5.24
N SER A 161 4.99 13.31 5.80
CA SER A 161 4.97 13.61 7.24
C SER A 161 3.70 14.37 7.66
N GLY A 162 3.22 15.29 6.82
CA GLY A 162 1.96 16.00 7.03
C GLY A 162 0.72 15.09 7.02
N LEU A 163 0.71 14.04 6.17
CA LEU A 163 -0.35 13.03 6.16
C LEU A 163 -0.38 12.23 7.47
N LEU A 164 0.78 11.93 8.03
CA LEU A 164 0.98 11.12 9.24
C LEU A 164 1.01 11.95 10.54
N GLN A 165 0.92 13.27 10.45
CA GLN A 165 0.99 14.20 11.59
C GLN A 165 2.26 14.02 12.45
N ILE A 166 3.40 13.78 11.78
CA ILE A 166 4.72 13.68 12.40
C ILE A 166 5.69 14.71 11.77
N THR A 167 6.84 14.93 12.39
CA THR A 167 7.84 15.83 11.81
C THR A 167 8.54 15.18 10.59
N PRO A 168 8.98 15.97 9.59
CA PRO A 168 9.74 15.45 8.44
C PRO A 168 11.02 14.71 8.85
N GLU A 169 11.65 15.11 9.95
CA GLU A 169 12.82 14.43 10.51
C GLU A 169 12.45 13.03 11.03
N THR A 170 11.38 12.93 11.84
CA THR A 170 10.86 11.66 12.34
C THR A 170 10.48 10.73 11.20
N TYR A 171 9.80 11.27 10.18
CA TYR A 171 9.44 10.52 8.99
C TYR A 171 10.68 9.93 8.30
N ARG A 172 11.71 10.75 8.01
CA ARG A 172 12.96 10.29 7.38
C ARG A 172 13.67 9.21 8.18
N LYS A 173 13.74 9.38 9.51
CA LYS A 173 14.36 8.37 10.41
C LYS A 173 13.59 7.04 10.37
N LYS A 174 12.26 7.08 10.44
CA LYS A 174 11.41 5.88 10.37
C LYS A 174 11.50 5.22 8.99
N LEU A 175 11.45 5.99 7.91
CA LEU A 175 11.58 5.49 6.54
C LEU A 175 12.95 4.80 6.32
N SER A 176 14.04 5.41 6.78
CA SER A 176 15.37 4.82 6.70
C SER A 176 15.45 3.48 7.43
N ARG A 177 14.87 3.37 8.63
CA ARG A 177 14.81 2.12 9.40
C ARG A 177 13.98 1.05 8.69
N ALA A 178 12.79 1.42 8.17
CA ALA A 178 11.93 0.51 7.42
C ALA A 178 12.62 -0.02 6.16
N ARG A 179 13.29 0.86 5.40
CA ARG A 179 14.11 0.48 4.23
C ARG A 179 15.23 -0.47 4.59
N LYS A 180 15.96 -0.19 5.69
CA LYS A 180 17.06 -1.05 6.14
C LYS A 180 16.56 -2.46 6.54
N ARG A 181 15.42 -2.55 7.25
CA ARG A 181 14.83 -3.85 7.62
C ARG A 181 14.41 -4.64 6.39
N MET A 182 13.70 -4.00 5.45
CA MET A 182 13.27 -4.61 4.21
C MET A 182 14.47 -5.02 3.35
N GLY A 183 15.47 -4.13 3.18
CA GLY A 183 16.67 -4.40 2.40
C GLY A 183 17.46 -5.58 2.94
N LYS A 184 17.68 -5.66 4.26
CA LYS A 184 18.35 -6.79 4.90
C LYS A 184 17.66 -8.12 4.65
N PHE A 185 16.33 -8.13 4.69
CA PHE A 185 15.55 -9.32 4.36
C PHE A 185 15.71 -9.70 2.88
N LEU A 186 15.60 -8.74 1.97
CA LEU A 186 15.74 -8.97 0.53
C LEU A 186 17.15 -9.50 0.17
N GLU A 187 18.20 -8.91 0.69
CA GLU A 187 19.60 -9.34 0.47
C GLU A 187 19.83 -10.80 0.90
N ASN A 188 19.20 -11.23 1.99
CA ASN A 188 19.38 -12.59 2.51
C ASN A 188 18.52 -13.64 1.81
N TYR A 189 17.31 -13.26 1.39
CA TYR A 189 16.29 -14.22 0.96
C TYR A 189 15.83 -14.06 -0.49
N CYS A 190 15.78 -12.85 -1.05
CA CYS A 190 15.28 -12.63 -2.40
C CYS A 190 16.37 -12.84 -3.46
N GLY A 191 16.18 -13.79 -4.37
CA GLY A 191 17.14 -14.06 -5.44
C GLY A 191 17.39 -12.89 -6.38
N HIS A 192 16.39 -12.00 -6.57
CA HIS A 192 16.57 -10.74 -7.32
C HIS A 192 17.49 -9.74 -6.62
N ALA A 193 17.73 -9.91 -5.31
CA ALA A 193 18.65 -9.10 -4.52
C ALA A 193 19.89 -9.87 -4.07
N GLY A 194 20.18 -11.03 -4.66
CA GLY A 194 21.34 -11.88 -4.34
C GLY A 194 21.09 -12.91 -3.25
N GLY A 195 19.84 -13.05 -2.76
CA GLY A 195 19.46 -14.04 -1.75
C GLY A 195 19.20 -15.42 -2.34
N LYS A 196 18.74 -16.35 -1.50
CA LYS A 196 18.60 -17.79 -1.79
C LYS A 196 17.33 -18.16 -2.56
N CYS A 197 16.28 -17.35 -2.53
CA CYS A 197 14.98 -17.67 -3.09
C CYS A 197 14.95 -17.47 -4.61
N ASP A 198 14.52 -18.49 -5.33
CA ASP A 198 14.21 -18.41 -6.75
C ASP A 198 12.69 -18.49 -6.93
N CYS A 199 12.07 -17.43 -7.47
CA CYS A 199 10.63 -17.35 -7.62
C CYS A 199 10.10 -18.43 -8.59
N LYS A 200 10.81 -18.72 -9.68
CA LYS A 200 10.41 -19.77 -10.64
C LYS A 200 10.33 -21.14 -9.98
N ARG A 201 11.28 -21.45 -9.10
CA ARG A 201 11.31 -22.73 -8.37
C ARG A 201 10.28 -22.83 -7.24
N ARG A 202 9.53 -21.75 -6.98
CA ARG A 202 8.51 -21.68 -5.93
C ARG A 202 7.10 -21.51 -6.49
N VAL A 203 6.95 -21.53 -7.80
CA VAL A 203 5.63 -21.61 -8.44
C VAL A 203 5.00 -22.93 -8.02
N PRO A 204 3.81 -22.93 -7.38
CA PRO A 204 3.13 -24.16 -6.96
C PRO A 204 2.61 -24.92 -8.17
N PHE A 205 2.52 -26.24 -8.01
CA PHE A 205 1.94 -27.15 -9.01
C PHE A 205 0.41 -27.08 -8.98
#